data_0eb736c19f8371df098a9d1930e75061
#
_entry.id   0eb736c19f8371df098a9d1930e75061
#
_cell.length_a   1.000
_cell.length_b   1.000
_cell.length_c   1.000
_cell.angle_alpha   90.00
_cell.angle_beta   90.00
_cell.angle_gamma   90.00
#
_symmetry.space_group_name_H-M   'P 1'
#
loop_
_entity.id
_entity.type
_entity.pdbx_description
1 polymer ?
#
loop_
_entity_poly.entity_id
_entity_poly.type
_entity_poly.pdbx_seq_one_letter_code
_entity_poly.pdbx_strand_id
1 'polypeptide(L)'
;METSEGKSNGATGPAEAVTERPQTVVRDGAIQRVCPLDLSPLPPVPVTSPDEVREAVERSRRAARVWSSQPHAERVAALKRAAKTMLERRSEILELVKREAGKLDVDALFTEALGPLDAVGGWARVTSRAVRRKVRLNPISFPKKRARIDLVPRGVVGIIAPWNYPVAGLYRSLIPALMTGNGVVLKPSEFTPKSSQWLADMLATELPEGLVQVVHGAGDVGQALLESGIDACVFTGSCATGVKVRVRCAELGIPASVEMGGNDPAIVLADCDLDRTLAGITHWSLHNAGQACGAVELVYVDQRIADTFVKRIGDAWRALRVGDGDFAEVDVSPLTTRPQLELVERHVADAVERGATVVCGGRALGVGLFYAPTVLDHCTDEMLVVKDETFGPVLAIVRVDGAADAIKRVNASRYGLGASIWTKDTARAERLAERLDVGVVDVNNHAMTGAIPDLPWSGVRDTGFGIANSELSLTTFCRPKSLLIDENAQPEPFWMPFDASTYELGDILADAQIARIGRAWRLPILLQKRMKRIKSFFGR
;
A
#
# COMPACT_ATOMS: atom_id res chain seq x y z
N MET A 1 50.47 5.45 67.74
CA MET A 1 49.50 6.52 68.02
C MET A 1 48.91 6.86 66.71
N GLU A 2 47.81 6.22 66.47
CA GLU A 2 46.40 6.70 66.36
C GLU A 2 46.18 7.53 65.10
N THR A 3 45.58 6.92 64.13
CA THR A 3 44.19 6.76 63.79
C THR A 3 43.56 8.06 63.30
N SER A 4 43.07 8.09 62.06
CA SER A 4 41.66 8.31 61.82
C SER A 4 41.29 8.08 60.34
N GLU A 5 40.34 7.20 60.17
CA GLU A 5 39.61 6.87 59.01
C GLU A 5 38.72 8.04 58.54
N GLY A 6 38.59 8.20 57.25
CA GLY A 6 37.59 9.06 56.62
C GLY A 6 36.90 8.31 55.51
N LYS A 7 35.82 7.54 55.82
CA LYS A 7 34.91 6.94 54.90
C LYS A 7 34.07 8.03 54.23
N SER A 8 33.97 8.02 52.90
CA SER A 8 32.80 8.58 52.20
C SER A 8 32.24 7.51 51.27
N ASN A 9 31.21 6.84 51.77
CA ASN A 9 30.30 6.02 51.01
C ASN A 9 29.41 6.95 50.15
N GLY A 10 29.62 6.93 48.88
CA GLY A 10 28.64 7.38 47.90
C GLY A 10 27.93 6.15 47.30
N ALA A 11 26.92 5.65 47.98
CA ALA A 11 26.05 4.63 47.45
C ALA A 11 25.16 5.26 46.38
N THR A 12 25.44 4.98 45.10
CA THR A 12 24.46 5.12 44.04
C THR A 12 23.43 4.02 44.24
N GLY A 13 22.26 4.41 44.69
CA GLY A 13 21.09 3.54 44.75
C GLY A 13 20.77 2.95 43.35
N PRO A 14 20.14 1.77 43.29
CA PRO A 14 19.77 1.19 42.03
C PRO A 14 18.80 2.15 41.34
N ALA A 15 19.08 2.47 40.06
CA ALA A 15 18.15 3.14 39.20
C ALA A 15 16.83 2.35 39.22
N GLU A 16 15.76 2.99 39.67
CA GLU A 16 14.40 2.41 39.59
C GLU A 16 14.17 1.95 38.15
N ALA A 17 13.97 0.65 38.00
CA ALA A 17 13.52 0.06 36.74
C ALA A 17 12.23 0.79 36.35
N VAL A 18 12.29 1.59 35.30
CA VAL A 18 11.13 2.19 34.66
C VAL A 18 10.29 1.01 34.19
N THR A 19 9.27 0.67 34.98
CA THR A 19 8.32 -0.39 34.66
C THR A 19 7.75 -0.08 33.27
N GLU A 20 8.00 -0.99 32.32
CA GLU A 20 7.50 -0.98 30.94
C GLU A 20 5.99 -0.78 30.91
N ARG A 21 5.53 0.45 30.72
CA ARG A 21 4.15 0.72 30.38
C ARG A 21 4.03 0.66 28.87
N PRO A 22 3.18 -0.22 28.32
CA PRO A 22 2.95 -0.23 26.89
C PRO A 22 2.49 1.16 26.45
N GLN A 23 3.05 1.67 25.36
CA GLN A 23 2.76 3.02 24.83
C GLN A 23 1.30 3.20 24.45
N THR A 24 0.64 2.12 24.06
CA THR A 24 -0.80 2.10 23.73
C THR A 24 -1.45 0.97 24.49
N VAL A 25 -2.43 1.30 25.30
CA VAL A 25 -3.17 0.35 26.13
C VAL A 25 -4.66 0.63 25.96
N VAL A 26 -5.44 -0.42 25.75
CA VAL A 26 -6.90 -0.34 25.94
C VAL A 26 -7.18 -0.52 27.43
N ARG A 27 -7.66 0.52 28.07
CA ARG A 27 -8.07 0.52 29.48
C ARG A 27 -9.39 1.24 29.61
N ASP A 28 -10.30 0.67 30.41
CA ASP A 28 -11.61 1.28 30.71
C ASP A 28 -12.41 1.64 29.44
N GLY A 29 -12.35 0.78 28.42
CA GLY A 29 -13.06 0.99 27.15
C GLY A 29 -12.50 2.10 26.27
N ALA A 30 -11.28 2.56 26.53
CA ALA A 30 -10.63 3.60 25.74
C ALA A 30 -9.16 3.24 25.39
N ILE A 31 -8.71 3.72 24.24
CA ILE A 31 -7.32 3.66 23.80
C ILE A 31 -6.54 4.77 24.48
N GLN A 32 -5.58 4.42 25.34
CA GLN A 32 -4.64 5.33 25.97
C GLN A 32 -3.35 5.38 25.17
N ARG A 33 -2.84 6.58 24.86
CA ARG A 33 -1.65 6.79 24.02
C ARG A 33 -0.76 7.87 24.58
N VAL A 34 0.49 7.88 24.14
CA VAL A 34 1.44 8.96 24.44
C VAL A 34 2.02 9.52 23.13
N CYS A 35 2.39 10.79 23.19
CA CYS A 35 3.11 11.46 22.10
C CYS A 35 4.54 10.86 21.98
N PRO A 36 5.00 10.45 20.78
CA PRO A 36 6.33 9.87 20.63
C PRO A 36 7.48 10.87 20.84
N LEU A 37 7.21 12.16 20.77
CA LEU A 37 8.20 13.22 20.93
C LEU A 37 8.68 13.37 22.40
N ASP A 38 7.75 13.34 23.34
CA ASP A 38 7.99 13.69 24.75
C ASP A 38 7.34 12.72 25.75
N LEU A 39 6.67 11.69 25.27
CA LEU A 39 5.91 10.70 26.05
C LEU A 39 4.75 11.30 26.85
N SER A 40 4.35 12.53 26.57
CA SER A 40 3.17 13.14 27.20
C SER A 40 1.90 12.39 26.82
N PRO A 41 0.89 12.26 27.74
CA PRO A 41 -0.34 11.58 27.44
C PRO A 41 -1.16 12.33 26.38
N LEU A 42 -1.72 11.57 25.43
CA LEU A 42 -2.68 12.06 24.43
C LEU A 42 -4.11 11.82 24.92
N PRO A 43 -5.08 12.63 24.47
CA PRO A 43 -6.48 12.42 24.81
C PRO A 43 -6.94 11.00 24.47
N PRO A 44 -7.62 10.29 25.40
CA PRO A 44 -8.07 8.93 25.14
C PRO A 44 -9.12 8.88 24.02
N VAL A 45 -9.23 7.73 23.34
CA VAL A 45 -10.22 7.51 22.28
C VAL A 45 -11.07 6.31 22.65
N PRO A 46 -12.41 6.45 22.71
CA PRO A 46 -13.29 5.32 23.01
C PRO A 46 -13.12 4.18 22.01
N VAL A 47 -13.14 2.94 22.51
CA VAL A 47 -13.14 1.74 21.68
C VAL A 47 -14.56 1.51 21.16
N THR A 48 -14.69 1.26 19.87
CA THR A 48 -15.97 0.95 19.22
C THR A 48 -16.38 -0.49 19.55
N SER A 49 -17.56 -0.68 20.09
CA SER A 49 -18.10 -2.01 20.38
C SER A 49 -18.45 -2.78 19.09
N PRO A 50 -18.55 -4.12 19.15
CA PRO A 50 -18.95 -4.92 17.99
C PRO A 50 -20.33 -4.56 17.42
N ASP A 51 -21.27 -4.10 18.28
CA ASP A 51 -22.58 -3.64 17.83
C ASP A 51 -22.49 -2.34 17.06
N GLU A 52 -21.73 -1.38 17.55
CA GLU A 52 -21.47 -0.11 16.86
C GLU A 52 -20.72 -0.32 15.54
N VAL A 53 -19.82 -1.31 15.47
CA VAL A 53 -19.16 -1.69 14.20
C VAL A 53 -20.20 -2.16 13.18
N ARG A 54 -21.12 -3.06 13.58
CA ARG A 54 -22.20 -3.52 12.69
C ARG A 54 -23.09 -2.36 12.24
N GLU A 55 -23.44 -1.46 13.15
CA GLU A 55 -24.24 -0.29 12.83
C GLU A 55 -23.53 0.67 11.87
N ALA A 56 -22.22 0.89 12.04
CA ALA A 56 -21.40 1.69 11.12
C ALA A 56 -21.41 1.10 9.70
N VAL A 57 -21.28 -0.23 9.56
CA VAL A 57 -21.38 -0.91 8.26
C VAL A 57 -22.75 -0.72 7.64
N GLU A 58 -23.82 -0.86 8.40
CA GLU A 58 -25.18 -0.66 7.89
C GLU A 58 -25.49 0.80 7.52
N ARG A 59 -24.99 1.77 8.28
CA ARG A 59 -25.07 3.20 7.90
C ARG A 59 -24.35 3.45 6.59
N SER A 60 -23.12 2.95 6.46
CA SER A 60 -22.34 3.08 5.23
C SER A 60 -23.01 2.40 4.03
N ARG A 61 -23.64 1.24 4.24
CA ARG A 61 -24.38 0.51 3.20
C ARG A 61 -25.60 1.30 2.70
N ARG A 62 -26.36 1.91 3.60
CA ARG A 62 -27.51 2.76 3.22
C ARG A 62 -27.05 3.96 2.39
N ALA A 63 -26.01 4.67 2.85
CA ALA A 63 -25.45 5.81 2.13
C ALA A 63 -24.85 5.43 0.77
N ALA A 64 -24.17 4.28 0.67
CA ALA A 64 -23.60 3.77 -0.56
C ALA A 64 -24.63 3.51 -1.66
N ARG A 65 -25.86 3.09 -1.33
CA ARG A 65 -26.95 2.92 -2.31
C ARG A 65 -27.28 4.23 -3.03
N VAL A 66 -27.35 5.32 -2.27
CA VAL A 66 -27.59 6.66 -2.83
C VAL A 66 -26.37 7.15 -3.60
N TRP A 67 -25.18 7.00 -3.03
CA TRP A 67 -23.92 7.42 -3.62
C TRP A 67 -23.61 6.72 -4.95
N SER A 68 -23.84 5.41 -5.03
CA SER A 68 -23.61 4.62 -6.25
C SER A 68 -24.55 4.99 -7.40
N SER A 69 -25.73 5.56 -7.12
CA SER A 69 -26.67 6.02 -8.15
C SER A 69 -26.26 7.36 -8.78
N GLN A 70 -25.37 8.12 -8.15
CA GLN A 70 -24.86 9.37 -8.71
C GLN A 70 -23.94 9.10 -9.91
N PRO A 71 -23.90 10.00 -10.91
CA PRO A 71 -22.95 9.94 -12.00
C PRO A 71 -21.50 9.93 -11.48
N HIS A 72 -20.61 9.16 -12.13
CA HIS A 72 -19.19 9.10 -11.77
C HIS A 72 -18.55 10.51 -11.67
N ALA A 73 -18.88 11.42 -12.60
CA ALA A 73 -18.34 12.78 -12.61
C ALA A 73 -18.73 13.58 -11.35
N GLU A 74 -19.92 13.39 -10.82
CA GLU A 74 -20.37 14.06 -9.59
C GLU A 74 -19.64 13.53 -8.38
N ARG A 75 -19.43 12.22 -8.28
CA ARG A 75 -18.61 11.62 -7.23
C ARG A 75 -17.17 12.15 -7.24
N VAL A 76 -16.56 12.25 -8.42
CA VAL A 76 -15.23 12.85 -8.59
C VAL A 76 -15.23 14.32 -8.16
N ALA A 77 -16.25 15.10 -8.54
CA ALA A 77 -16.34 16.51 -8.18
C ALA A 77 -16.45 16.71 -6.65
N ALA A 78 -17.26 15.91 -5.96
CA ALA A 78 -17.37 15.96 -4.50
C ALA A 78 -16.04 15.63 -3.81
N LEU A 79 -15.34 14.58 -4.25
CA LEU A 79 -14.03 14.22 -3.70
C LEU A 79 -12.95 15.28 -3.95
N LYS A 80 -13.00 15.98 -5.09
CA LYS A 80 -12.11 17.13 -5.35
C LYS A 80 -12.37 18.28 -4.41
N ARG A 81 -13.64 18.58 -4.09
CA ARG A 81 -13.99 19.65 -3.12
C ARG A 81 -13.50 19.25 -1.73
N ALA A 82 -13.75 18.01 -1.29
CA ALA A 82 -13.25 17.53 0.00
C ALA A 82 -11.71 17.61 0.10
N ALA A 83 -10.98 17.19 -0.94
CA ALA A 83 -9.53 17.30 -0.97
C ALA A 83 -9.04 18.75 -0.90
N LYS A 84 -9.75 19.69 -1.54
CA LYS A 84 -9.45 21.13 -1.42
C LYS A 84 -9.66 21.62 0.01
N THR A 85 -10.78 21.28 0.66
CA THR A 85 -11.06 21.63 2.07
C THR A 85 -9.98 21.06 3.00
N MET A 86 -9.54 19.81 2.79
CA MET A 86 -8.42 19.20 3.52
C MET A 86 -7.14 20.03 3.39
N LEU A 87 -6.80 20.45 2.17
CA LEU A 87 -5.60 21.25 1.93
C LEU A 87 -5.69 22.65 2.56
N GLU A 88 -6.86 23.27 2.55
CA GLU A 88 -7.11 24.56 3.22
C GLU A 88 -6.96 24.46 4.74
N ARG A 89 -7.32 23.32 5.32
CA ARG A 89 -7.20 23.01 6.76
C ARG A 89 -5.96 22.17 7.11
N ARG A 90 -4.93 22.17 6.27
CA ARG A 90 -3.75 21.31 6.43
C ARG A 90 -3.01 21.48 7.75
N SER A 91 -3.02 22.68 8.35
CA SER A 91 -2.36 22.89 9.64
C SER A 91 -2.90 21.99 10.77
N GLU A 92 -4.17 21.61 10.70
CA GLU A 92 -4.79 20.72 11.69
C GLU A 92 -4.23 19.30 11.59
N ILE A 93 -4.09 18.78 10.36
CA ILE A 93 -3.56 17.43 10.17
C ILE A 93 -2.05 17.38 10.44
N LEU A 94 -1.29 18.43 10.11
CA LEU A 94 0.13 18.49 10.43
C LEU A 94 0.34 18.38 11.94
N GLU A 95 -0.40 19.15 12.75
CA GLU A 95 -0.33 19.07 14.21
C GLU A 95 -0.76 17.69 14.75
N LEU A 96 -1.84 17.12 14.21
CA LEU A 96 -2.32 15.80 14.64
C LEU A 96 -1.27 14.70 14.39
N VAL A 97 -0.70 14.61 13.18
CA VAL A 97 0.28 13.56 12.85
C VAL A 97 1.61 13.78 13.56
N LYS A 98 1.98 15.03 13.83
CA LYS A 98 3.14 15.35 14.67
C LYS A 98 2.97 14.77 16.07
N ARG A 99 1.80 14.97 16.68
CA ARG A 99 1.52 14.47 18.03
C ARG A 99 1.28 12.97 18.12
N GLU A 100 0.61 12.37 17.13
CA GLU A 100 0.27 10.94 17.17
C GLU A 100 1.38 10.05 16.62
N ALA A 101 2.09 10.49 15.56
CA ALA A 101 3.10 9.70 14.87
C ALA A 101 4.54 10.23 15.03
N GLY A 102 4.72 11.44 15.56
CA GLY A 102 6.03 12.09 15.64
C GLY A 102 6.55 12.63 14.31
N LYS A 103 5.73 12.60 13.25
CA LYS A 103 6.14 12.95 11.88
C LYS A 103 6.54 14.43 11.79
N LEU A 104 7.63 14.74 11.09
CA LEU A 104 8.03 16.11 10.80
C LEU A 104 7.01 16.84 9.95
N ASP A 105 6.85 18.13 10.16
CA ASP A 105 5.88 18.96 9.43
C ASP A 105 6.11 18.92 7.91
N VAL A 106 7.37 18.88 7.45
CA VAL A 106 7.71 18.77 6.03
C VAL A 106 7.28 17.43 5.43
N ASP A 107 7.55 16.32 6.13
CA ASP A 107 7.11 14.98 5.70
C ASP A 107 5.58 14.89 5.68
N ALA A 108 4.93 15.39 6.73
CA ALA A 108 3.48 15.42 6.83
C ALA A 108 2.84 16.30 5.74
N LEU A 109 3.44 17.45 5.42
CA LEU A 109 2.94 18.33 4.37
C LEU A 109 2.90 17.63 3.01
N PHE A 110 4.00 16.96 2.63
CA PHE A 110 4.08 16.27 1.35
C PHE A 110 3.22 15.00 1.30
N THR A 111 3.17 14.24 2.39
CA THR A 111 2.48 12.94 2.38
C THR A 111 1.02 13.02 2.80
N GLU A 112 0.72 13.67 3.93
CA GLU A 112 -0.63 13.63 4.52
C GLU A 112 -1.54 14.76 3.99
N ALA A 113 -0.97 15.89 3.53
CA ALA A 113 -1.75 17.02 3.06
C ALA A 113 -1.77 17.17 1.52
N LEU A 114 -0.61 17.17 0.85
CA LEU A 114 -0.52 17.33 -0.60
C LEU A 114 -0.84 16.04 -1.37
N GLY A 115 -0.31 14.90 -0.92
CA GLY A 115 -0.50 13.61 -1.56
C GLY A 115 -1.96 13.23 -1.83
N PRO A 116 -2.90 13.42 -0.89
CA PRO A 116 -4.32 13.22 -1.12
C PRO A 116 -4.92 14.00 -2.28
N LEU A 117 -4.54 15.26 -2.47
CA LEU A 117 -5.07 16.07 -3.56
C LEU A 117 -4.64 15.55 -4.93
N ASP A 118 -3.36 15.20 -5.07
CA ASP A 118 -2.81 14.63 -6.31
C ASP A 118 -3.43 13.26 -6.60
N ALA A 119 -3.63 12.45 -5.57
CA ALA A 119 -4.28 11.14 -5.69
C ALA A 119 -5.70 11.24 -6.28
N VAL A 120 -6.52 12.23 -5.85
CA VAL A 120 -7.87 12.43 -6.41
C VAL A 120 -7.80 12.70 -7.91
N GLY A 121 -6.87 13.55 -8.37
CA GLY A 121 -6.67 13.84 -9.78
C GLY A 121 -6.29 12.62 -10.60
N GLY A 122 -5.34 11.84 -10.09
CA GLY A 122 -4.89 10.59 -10.71
C GLY A 122 -6.00 9.54 -10.76
N TRP A 123 -6.65 9.28 -9.64
CA TRP A 123 -7.75 8.31 -9.57
C TRP A 123 -8.95 8.69 -10.43
N ALA A 124 -9.24 9.99 -10.60
CA ALA A 124 -10.29 10.43 -11.51
C ALA A 124 -9.99 9.99 -12.96
N ARG A 125 -8.72 10.04 -13.40
CA ARG A 125 -8.31 9.53 -14.73
C ARG A 125 -8.42 8.02 -14.82
N VAL A 126 -7.90 7.29 -13.83
CA VAL A 126 -7.92 5.81 -13.79
C VAL A 126 -9.36 5.29 -13.80
N THR A 127 -10.20 5.77 -12.88
CA THR A 127 -11.58 5.29 -12.74
C THR A 127 -12.46 5.67 -13.93
N SER A 128 -12.29 6.85 -14.54
CA SER A 128 -13.08 7.25 -15.71
C SER A 128 -12.87 6.34 -16.92
N ARG A 129 -11.65 5.79 -17.07
CA ARG A 129 -11.32 4.82 -18.13
C ARG A 129 -11.85 3.41 -17.83
N ALA A 130 -11.82 3.03 -16.55
CA ALA A 130 -12.08 1.66 -16.12
C ALA A 130 -13.55 1.36 -15.84
N VAL A 131 -14.33 2.30 -15.24
CA VAL A 131 -15.69 2.02 -14.76
C VAL A 131 -16.66 1.60 -15.85
N ARG A 132 -16.41 1.99 -17.10
CA ARG A 132 -17.22 1.58 -18.27
C ARG A 132 -16.32 1.43 -19.48
N ARG A 133 -15.96 0.21 -19.83
CA ARG A 133 -15.06 -0.10 -20.94
C ARG A 133 -15.81 -0.78 -22.09
N LYS A 134 -15.79 -0.17 -23.29
CA LYS A 134 -16.30 -0.82 -24.51
C LYS A 134 -15.36 -1.97 -24.90
N VAL A 135 -15.94 -3.09 -25.30
CA VAL A 135 -15.22 -4.25 -25.82
C VAL A 135 -15.32 -4.23 -27.35
N ARG A 136 -14.18 -4.30 -28.02
CA ARG A 136 -14.14 -4.41 -29.47
C ARG A 136 -14.46 -5.85 -29.87
N LEU A 137 -15.58 -6.04 -30.54
CA LEU A 137 -15.98 -7.34 -31.09
C LEU A 137 -15.51 -7.47 -32.54
N ASN A 138 -15.25 -8.70 -32.98
CA ASN A 138 -15.05 -9.01 -34.39
C ASN A 138 -16.38 -8.85 -35.11
N PRO A 139 -16.50 -7.92 -36.08
CA PRO A 139 -17.79 -7.63 -36.73
C PRO A 139 -18.27 -8.76 -37.64
N ILE A 140 -17.39 -9.66 -38.06
CA ILE A 140 -17.74 -10.85 -38.87
C ILE A 140 -18.38 -11.91 -37.98
N SER A 141 -17.76 -12.19 -36.82
CA SER A 141 -18.26 -13.20 -35.89
C SER A 141 -19.46 -12.73 -35.07
N PHE A 142 -19.54 -11.41 -34.82
CA PHE A 142 -20.56 -10.78 -33.96
C PHE A 142 -21.22 -9.58 -34.67
N PRO A 143 -21.88 -9.76 -35.82
CA PRO A 143 -22.48 -8.67 -36.57
C PRO A 143 -23.58 -7.98 -35.76
N LYS A 144 -23.62 -6.64 -35.80
CA LYS A 144 -24.61 -5.81 -35.09
C LYS A 144 -24.68 -6.05 -33.58
N LYS A 145 -23.58 -6.49 -32.98
CA LYS A 145 -23.48 -6.63 -31.53
C LYS A 145 -22.59 -5.56 -30.94
N ARG A 146 -22.94 -5.08 -29.76
CA ARG A 146 -22.13 -4.17 -28.96
C ARG A 146 -21.89 -4.77 -27.59
N ALA A 147 -20.66 -4.71 -27.10
CA ALA A 147 -20.34 -5.22 -25.79
C ALA A 147 -19.60 -4.18 -24.95
N ARG A 148 -19.80 -4.25 -23.66
CA ARG A 148 -19.06 -3.46 -22.68
C ARG A 148 -18.89 -4.20 -21.36
N ILE A 149 -17.92 -3.78 -20.61
CA ILE A 149 -17.72 -4.19 -19.22
C ILE A 149 -17.97 -2.97 -18.35
N ASP A 150 -18.90 -3.09 -17.41
CA ASP A 150 -19.16 -2.11 -16.37
C ASP A 150 -18.55 -2.62 -15.07
N LEU A 151 -17.73 -1.82 -14.38
CA LEU A 151 -17.31 -2.08 -13.01
C LEU A 151 -18.40 -1.54 -12.08
N VAL A 152 -19.06 -2.43 -11.37
CA VAL A 152 -20.12 -2.07 -10.42
C VAL A 152 -19.60 -2.19 -8.99
N PRO A 153 -19.94 -1.25 -8.08
CA PRO A 153 -19.46 -1.28 -6.70
C PRO A 153 -19.89 -2.58 -6.02
N ARG A 154 -19.07 -3.04 -5.08
CA ARG A 154 -19.41 -4.21 -4.24
C ARG A 154 -20.42 -3.87 -3.16
N GLY A 155 -20.30 -2.68 -2.56
CA GLY A 155 -21.17 -2.22 -1.47
C GLY A 155 -20.39 -1.45 -0.41
N VAL A 156 -20.00 -2.09 0.69
CA VAL A 156 -19.19 -1.52 1.77
C VAL A 156 -17.81 -2.14 1.78
N VAL A 157 -16.78 -1.29 1.76
CA VAL A 157 -15.38 -1.68 1.85
C VAL A 157 -14.86 -1.40 3.27
N GLY A 158 -14.39 -2.44 3.96
CA GLY A 158 -13.62 -2.28 5.19
C GLY A 158 -12.15 -1.99 4.87
N ILE A 159 -11.59 -0.92 5.44
CA ILE A 159 -10.18 -0.57 5.28
C ILE A 159 -9.50 -0.60 6.64
N ILE A 160 -8.54 -1.51 6.82
CA ILE A 160 -7.72 -1.64 8.02
C ILE A 160 -6.32 -1.13 7.69
N ALA A 161 -5.88 -0.06 8.34
CA ALA A 161 -4.67 0.65 7.99
C ALA A 161 -3.67 0.77 9.15
N PRO A 162 -2.36 0.85 8.86
CA PRO A 162 -1.30 1.05 9.83
C PRO A 162 -1.19 2.51 10.26
N TRP A 163 -0.24 2.78 11.13
CA TRP A 163 -0.03 4.07 11.78
C TRP A 163 0.95 5.01 11.06
N ASN A 164 1.77 4.51 10.16
CA ASN A 164 2.89 5.26 9.59
C ASN A 164 2.48 6.35 8.58
N TYR A 165 1.36 6.16 7.89
CA TYR A 165 0.74 7.15 6.99
C TYR A 165 -0.77 7.22 7.28
N PRO A 166 -1.17 7.88 8.37
CA PRO A 166 -2.53 7.78 8.90
C PRO A 166 -3.62 8.41 8.01
N VAL A 167 -3.26 9.29 7.08
CA VAL A 167 -4.15 9.85 6.06
C VAL A 167 -3.81 9.29 4.69
N ALA A 168 -2.56 9.42 4.24
CA ALA A 168 -2.15 8.99 2.90
C ALA A 168 -2.31 7.49 2.68
N GLY A 169 -2.01 6.65 3.68
CA GLY A 169 -2.20 5.20 3.61
C GLY A 169 -3.66 4.80 3.45
N LEU A 170 -4.57 5.46 4.17
CA LEU A 170 -6.01 5.28 4.01
C LEU A 170 -6.49 5.77 2.65
N TYR A 171 -6.04 6.95 2.25
CA TYR A 171 -6.51 7.66 1.08
C TYR A 171 -6.29 6.87 -0.22
N ARG A 172 -5.20 6.12 -0.31
CA ARG A 172 -4.84 5.26 -1.44
C ARG A 172 -5.94 4.25 -1.79
N SER A 173 -6.61 3.71 -0.78
CA SER A 173 -7.70 2.72 -0.96
C SER A 173 -9.09 3.34 -0.87
N LEU A 174 -9.25 4.36 -0.02
CA LEU A 174 -10.50 5.07 0.22
C LEU A 174 -11.01 5.77 -1.05
N ILE A 175 -10.14 6.49 -1.74
CA ILE A 175 -10.54 7.28 -2.91
C ILE A 175 -11.06 6.44 -4.06
N PRO A 176 -10.37 5.38 -4.53
CA PRO A 176 -10.93 4.53 -5.58
C PRO A 176 -12.20 3.79 -5.14
N ALA A 177 -12.32 3.39 -3.87
CA ALA A 177 -13.55 2.79 -3.34
C ALA A 177 -14.74 3.76 -3.44
N LEU A 178 -14.58 5.01 -3.00
CA LEU A 178 -15.61 6.06 -3.09
C LEU A 178 -15.90 6.46 -4.54
N MET A 179 -14.88 6.67 -5.38
CA MET A 179 -15.07 7.03 -6.80
C MET A 179 -15.85 5.98 -7.57
N THR A 180 -15.68 4.71 -7.21
CA THR A 180 -16.41 3.61 -7.83
C THR A 180 -17.79 3.38 -7.25
N GLY A 181 -18.18 4.13 -6.20
CA GLY A 181 -19.54 4.15 -5.66
C GLY A 181 -19.77 3.28 -4.42
N ASN A 182 -18.70 2.82 -3.75
CA ASN A 182 -18.82 2.10 -2.49
C ASN A 182 -19.00 3.05 -1.30
N GLY A 183 -19.52 2.53 -0.21
CA GLY A 183 -19.35 3.07 1.14
C GLY A 183 -18.09 2.50 1.78
N VAL A 184 -17.58 3.14 2.82
CA VAL A 184 -16.33 2.74 3.47
C VAL A 184 -16.44 2.78 4.98
N VAL A 185 -15.91 1.76 5.63
CA VAL A 185 -15.67 1.75 7.07
C VAL A 185 -14.17 1.64 7.32
N LEU A 186 -13.59 2.67 7.94
CA LEU A 186 -12.18 2.76 8.28
C LEU A 186 -11.93 2.19 9.68
N LYS A 187 -10.98 1.29 9.80
CA LYS A 187 -10.37 0.91 11.07
C LYS A 187 -8.92 1.35 11.05
N PRO A 188 -8.61 2.57 11.51
CA PRO A 188 -7.24 3.03 11.63
C PRO A 188 -6.46 2.26 12.69
N SER A 189 -5.15 2.43 12.69
CA SER A 189 -4.34 1.95 13.81
C SER A 189 -4.72 2.66 15.12
N GLU A 190 -4.64 1.93 16.21
CA GLU A 190 -4.80 2.45 17.56
C GLU A 190 -3.77 3.50 17.96
N PHE A 191 -2.67 3.59 17.23
CA PHE A 191 -1.64 4.61 17.47
C PHE A 191 -2.00 5.98 16.90
N THR A 192 -2.76 6.03 15.78
CA THR A 192 -3.07 7.30 15.06
C THR A 192 -4.56 7.47 14.78
N PRO A 193 -5.45 7.25 15.77
CA PRO A 193 -6.90 7.27 15.54
C PRO A 193 -7.46 8.65 15.21
N LYS A 194 -6.91 9.73 15.77
CA LYS A 194 -7.43 11.10 15.56
C LYS A 194 -7.09 11.66 14.20
N SER A 195 -5.91 11.37 13.68
CA SER A 195 -5.53 11.75 12.31
C SER A 195 -6.49 11.12 11.28
N SER A 196 -6.84 9.85 11.46
CA SER A 196 -7.78 9.16 10.58
C SER A 196 -9.24 9.60 10.78
N GLN A 197 -9.62 9.97 12.00
CA GLN A 197 -10.94 10.58 12.27
C GLN A 197 -11.07 11.92 11.55
N TRP A 198 -10.03 12.77 11.63
CA TRP A 198 -9.99 14.03 10.90
C TRP A 198 -10.22 13.84 9.41
N LEU A 199 -9.62 12.82 8.79
CA LEU A 199 -9.86 12.50 7.39
C LEU A 199 -11.34 12.24 7.09
N ALA A 200 -11.99 11.42 7.91
CA ALA A 200 -13.41 11.10 7.74
C ALA A 200 -14.30 12.36 7.94
N ASP A 201 -13.97 13.19 8.92
CA ASP A 201 -14.69 14.44 9.20
C ASP A 201 -14.58 15.43 8.02
N MET A 202 -13.39 15.52 7.42
CA MET A 202 -13.19 16.36 6.22
C MET A 202 -13.99 15.84 5.02
N LEU A 203 -14.02 14.54 4.81
CA LEU A 203 -14.81 13.94 3.75
C LEU A 203 -16.32 14.14 3.97
N ALA A 204 -16.78 14.07 5.21
CA ALA A 204 -18.19 14.27 5.56
C ALA A 204 -18.73 15.68 5.24
N THR A 205 -17.86 16.68 5.03
CA THR A 205 -18.27 18.02 4.60
C THR A 205 -18.86 18.06 3.20
N GLU A 206 -18.51 17.08 2.34
CA GLU A 206 -18.83 17.07 0.91
C GLU A 206 -19.53 15.78 0.46
N LEU A 207 -19.47 14.73 1.27
CA LEU A 207 -20.03 13.42 0.95
C LEU A 207 -21.32 13.16 1.74
N PRO A 208 -22.21 12.28 1.27
CA PRO A 208 -23.41 11.91 2.00
C PRO A 208 -23.11 11.45 3.42
N GLU A 209 -23.95 11.87 4.36
CA GLU A 209 -23.86 11.43 5.74
C GLU A 209 -23.85 9.90 5.84
N GLY A 210 -22.94 9.39 6.66
CA GLY A 210 -22.80 7.96 6.90
C GLY A 210 -22.00 7.19 5.83
N LEU A 211 -21.62 7.81 4.71
CA LEU A 211 -20.91 7.12 3.62
C LEU A 211 -19.53 6.62 4.05
N VAL A 212 -18.78 7.43 4.79
CA VAL A 212 -17.51 7.09 5.40
C VAL A 212 -17.70 7.01 6.90
N GLN A 213 -17.38 5.88 7.50
CA GLN A 213 -17.46 5.63 8.93
C GLN A 213 -16.07 5.29 9.47
N VAL A 214 -15.83 5.59 10.74
CA VAL A 214 -14.60 5.21 11.44
C VAL A 214 -14.95 4.37 12.66
N VAL A 215 -14.21 3.29 12.88
CA VAL A 215 -14.30 2.45 14.08
C VAL A 215 -12.92 2.37 14.73
N HIS A 216 -12.85 2.65 16.02
CA HIS A 216 -11.61 2.74 16.78
C HIS A 216 -11.41 1.51 17.66
N GLY A 217 -10.22 0.96 17.68
CA GLY A 217 -9.84 -0.18 18.50
C GLY A 217 -8.60 -0.89 17.98
N ALA A 218 -8.22 -1.96 18.64
CA ALA A 218 -7.09 -2.79 18.28
C ALA A 218 -7.50 -3.93 17.31
N GLY A 219 -6.86 -5.08 17.40
CA GLY A 219 -7.11 -6.22 16.52
C GLY A 219 -8.50 -6.84 16.64
N ASP A 220 -9.10 -6.79 17.81
CA ASP A 220 -10.46 -7.26 18.12
C ASP A 220 -11.54 -6.48 17.34
N VAL A 221 -11.41 -5.16 17.25
CA VAL A 221 -12.29 -4.32 16.41
C VAL A 221 -12.05 -4.57 14.93
N GLY A 222 -10.79 -4.86 14.52
CA GLY A 222 -10.49 -5.30 13.17
C GLY A 222 -11.20 -6.61 12.81
N GLN A 223 -11.20 -7.58 13.70
CA GLN A 223 -11.95 -8.83 13.53
C GLN A 223 -13.46 -8.60 13.47
N ALA A 224 -14.00 -7.78 14.39
CA ALA A 224 -15.42 -7.42 14.37
C ALA A 224 -15.83 -6.75 13.05
N LEU A 225 -14.97 -5.91 12.45
CA LEU A 225 -15.22 -5.32 11.14
C LEU A 225 -15.30 -6.38 10.03
N LEU A 226 -14.40 -7.36 10.01
CA LEU A 226 -14.46 -8.45 9.02
C LEU A 226 -15.76 -9.25 9.13
N GLU A 227 -16.26 -9.43 10.36
CA GLU A 227 -17.46 -10.22 10.67
C GLU A 227 -18.76 -9.41 10.59
N SER A 228 -18.68 -8.10 10.32
CA SER A 228 -19.85 -7.21 10.28
C SER A 228 -20.59 -7.18 8.93
N GLY A 229 -20.23 -8.04 7.97
CA GLY A 229 -20.88 -8.13 6.68
C GLY A 229 -20.40 -7.11 5.65
N ILE A 230 -19.14 -6.69 5.71
CA ILE A 230 -18.51 -5.90 4.64
C ILE A 230 -18.42 -6.71 3.34
N ASP A 231 -18.37 -6.04 2.19
CA ASP A 231 -18.39 -6.67 0.86
C ASP A 231 -17.00 -6.79 0.22
N ALA A 232 -16.00 -6.11 0.79
CA ALA A 232 -14.60 -6.22 0.44
C ALA A 232 -13.73 -5.71 1.60
N CYS A 233 -12.49 -6.17 1.66
CA CYS A 233 -11.50 -5.74 2.65
C CYS A 233 -10.24 -5.24 1.97
N VAL A 234 -9.68 -4.14 2.50
CA VAL A 234 -8.29 -3.75 2.23
C VAL A 234 -7.55 -3.74 3.56
N PHE A 235 -6.43 -4.41 3.59
CA PHE A 235 -5.54 -4.44 4.75
C PHE A 235 -4.14 -3.99 4.34
N THR A 236 -3.56 -3.09 5.13
CA THR A 236 -2.13 -2.74 5.05
C THR A 236 -1.55 -2.86 6.46
N GLY A 237 -0.45 -3.59 6.61
CA GLY A 237 0.18 -3.80 7.92
C GLY A 237 1.21 -4.92 7.94
N SER A 238 1.49 -5.47 9.12
CA SER A 238 2.50 -6.52 9.27
C SER A 238 2.11 -7.84 8.58
N CYS A 239 3.10 -8.61 8.10
CA CYS A 239 2.91 -9.92 7.46
C CYS A 239 2.11 -10.87 8.35
N ALA A 240 2.42 -10.94 9.65
CA ALA A 240 1.75 -11.83 10.59
C ALA A 240 0.24 -11.54 10.73
N THR A 241 -0.14 -10.25 10.74
CA THR A 241 -1.54 -9.84 10.80
C THR A 241 -2.23 -9.99 9.45
N GLY A 242 -1.56 -9.65 8.36
CA GLY A 242 -2.11 -9.74 7.01
C GLY A 242 -2.49 -11.17 6.62
N VAL A 243 -1.69 -12.17 7.00
CA VAL A 243 -2.03 -13.58 6.80
C VAL A 243 -3.33 -13.95 7.52
N LYS A 244 -3.51 -13.52 8.78
CA LYS A 244 -4.75 -13.78 9.55
C LYS A 244 -5.97 -13.12 8.90
N VAL A 245 -5.84 -11.86 8.49
CA VAL A 245 -6.91 -11.12 7.79
C VAL A 245 -7.28 -11.83 6.48
N ARG A 246 -6.31 -12.24 5.68
CA ARG A 246 -6.54 -12.93 4.41
C ARG A 246 -7.27 -14.27 4.61
N VAL A 247 -6.82 -15.06 5.58
CA VAL A 247 -7.48 -16.34 5.92
C VAL A 247 -8.93 -16.08 6.31
N ARG A 248 -9.16 -15.10 7.21
CA ARG A 248 -10.52 -14.80 7.67
C ARG A 248 -11.42 -14.29 6.56
N CYS A 249 -10.92 -13.41 5.68
CA CYS A 249 -11.66 -12.96 4.50
C CYS A 249 -12.02 -14.12 3.56
N ALA A 250 -11.11 -15.07 3.36
CA ALA A 250 -11.37 -16.25 2.53
C ALA A 250 -12.47 -17.14 3.13
N GLU A 251 -12.46 -17.38 4.43
CA GLU A 251 -13.51 -18.12 5.14
C GLU A 251 -14.89 -17.46 5.01
N LEU A 252 -14.92 -16.12 5.01
CA LEU A 252 -16.14 -15.33 4.89
C LEU A 252 -16.56 -15.09 3.43
N GLY A 253 -15.76 -15.51 2.43
CA GLY A 253 -16.00 -15.25 1.02
C GLY A 253 -15.85 -13.79 0.61
N ILE A 254 -15.11 -12.99 1.38
CA ILE A 254 -14.88 -11.56 1.15
C ILE A 254 -13.62 -11.36 0.30
N PRO A 255 -13.69 -10.69 -0.85
CA PRO A 255 -12.50 -10.29 -1.60
C PRO A 255 -11.61 -9.39 -0.75
N ALA A 256 -10.31 -9.67 -0.73
CA ALA A 256 -9.36 -8.90 0.05
C ALA A 256 -8.12 -8.51 -0.77
N SER A 257 -7.70 -7.25 -0.65
CA SER A 257 -6.36 -6.79 -1.02
C SER A 257 -5.55 -6.66 0.26
N VAL A 258 -4.48 -7.45 0.37
CA VAL A 258 -3.65 -7.51 1.58
C VAL A 258 -2.23 -7.14 1.19
N GLU A 259 -1.81 -5.96 1.63
CA GLU A 259 -0.48 -5.41 1.43
C GLU A 259 0.28 -5.45 2.75
N MET A 260 1.50 -5.99 2.70
CA MET A 260 2.33 -6.19 3.88
C MET A 260 3.69 -5.53 3.68
N GLY A 261 4.54 -5.60 4.71
CA GLY A 261 5.85 -4.97 4.69
C GLY A 261 6.81 -5.51 3.63
N GLY A 262 7.93 -4.83 3.49
CA GLY A 262 9.06 -5.18 2.64
C GLY A 262 10.37 -5.04 3.41
N ASN A 263 11.47 -5.39 2.79
CA ASN A 263 12.81 -5.00 3.17
C ASN A 263 13.50 -4.59 1.86
N ASP A 264 13.14 -3.38 1.39
CA ASP A 264 13.41 -2.99 0.01
C ASP A 264 14.87 -2.62 -0.21
N PRO A 265 15.57 -3.30 -1.15
CA PRO A 265 16.97 -3.04 -1.41
C PRO A 265 17.21 -1.96 -2.47
N ALA A 266 18.30 -1.21 -2.31
CA ALA A 266 18.93 -0.42 -3.35
C ALA A 266 20.16 -1.15 -3.90
N ILE A 267 20.21 -1.44 -5.20
CA ILE A 267 21.36 -2.00 -5.90
C ILE A 267 22.20 -0.85 -6.46
N VAL A 268 23.38 -0.63 -5.90
CA VAL A 268 24.29 0.46 -6.26
C VAL A 268 25.45 -0.07 -7.09
N LEU A 269 25.43 0.24 -8.39
CA LEU A 269 26.45 -0.21 -9.32
C LEU A 269 27.64 0.77 -9.35
N ALA A 270 28.82 0.27 -9.71
CA ALA A 270 30.07 1.03 -9.68
C ALA A 270 30.07 2.28 -10.57
N ASP A 271 29.22 2.32 -11.59
CA ASP A 271 29.08 3.42 -12.54
C ASP A 271 27.97 4.43 -12.14
N CYS A 272 27.39 4.32 -10.95
CA CYS A 272 26.34 5.24 -10.49
C CYS A 272 26.82 6.70 -10.43
N ASP A 273 25.88 7.63 -10.46
CA ASP A 273 26.13 8.99 -10.01
C ASP A 273 26.12 8.99 -8.49
N LEU A 274 27.29 8.99 -7.88
CA LEU A 274 27.43 8.79 -6.46
C LEU A 274 26.73 9.88 -5.62
N ASP A 275 26.80 11.15 -6.05
CA ASP A 275 26.18 12.27 -5.33
C ASP A 275 24.65 12.13 -5.31
N ARG A 276 24.06 11.89 -6.47
CA ARG A 276 22.62 11.64 -6.60
C ARG A 276 22.20 10.37 -5.84
N THR A 277 22.98 9.31 -5.91
CA THR A 277 22.70 8.04 -5.25
C THR A 277 22.67 8.18 -3.73
N LEU A 278 23.69 8.85 -3.15
CA LEU A 278 23.75 9.11 -1.72
C LEU A 278 22.58 9.98 -1.23
N ALA A 279 22.23 11.04 -1.97
CA ALA A 279 21.09 11.89 -1.62
C ALA A 279 19.78 11.12 -1.68
N GLY A 280 19.55 10.34 -2.74
CA GLY A 280 18.33 9.55 -2.93
C GLY A 280 18.19 8.44 -1.87
N ILE A 281 19.24 7.67 -1.61
CA ILE A 281 19.22 6.62 -0.59
C ILE A 281 19.00 7.24 0.79
N THR A 282 19.69 8.35 1.13
CA THR A 282 19.47 9.05 2.40
C THR A 282 18.00 9.45 2.57
N HIS A 283 17.40 10.07 1.55
CA HIS A 283 15.99 10.47 1.60
C HIS A 283 15.05 9.27 1.81
N TRP A 284 15.18 8.24 0.98
CA TRP A 284 14.28 7.08 1.03
C TRP A 284 14.50 6.14 2.21
N SER A 285 15.69 6.20 2.85
CA SER A 285 15.93 5.46 4.09
C SER A 285 15.46 6.18 5.34
N LEU A 286 15.39 7.52 5.32
CA LEU A 286 15.12 8.32 6.52
C LEU A 286 13.80 9.09 6.47
N HIS A 287 13.14 9.14 5.32
CA HIS A 287 11.79 9.68 5.22
C HIS A 287 10.87 9.01 6.24
N ASN A 288 10.15 9.80 7.04
CA ASN A 288 9.36 9.32 8.17
C ASN A 288 10.17 8.43 9.17
N ALA A 289 11.44 8.76 9.38
CA ALA A 289 12.39 7.96 10.19
C ALA A 289 12.52 6.49 9.72
N GLY A 290 12.44 6.24 8.41
CA GLY A 290 12.49 4.90 7.83
C GLY A 290 11.20 4.08 7.99
N GLN A 291 10.15 4.66 8.54
CA GLN A 291 8.88 3.98 8.81
C GLN A 291 7.95 3.99 7.58
N ALA A 292 8.44 3.47 6.46
CA ALA A 292 7.71 3.35 5.22
C ALA A 292 7.89 1.95 4.63
N CYS A 293 6.80 1.34 4.11
CA CYS A 293 6.85 -0.01 3.52
C CYS A 293 7.80 -0.10 2.31
N GLY A 294 8.05 1.01 1.63
CA GLY A 294 9.04 1.13 0.56
C GLY A 294 10.25 1.95 0.99
N ALA A 295 10.69 1.94 2.24
CA ALA A 295 11.96 2.55 2.64
C ALA A 295 13.13 1.73 2.09
N VAL A 296 14.24 2.40 1.78
CA VAL A 296 15.51 1.71 1.53
C VAL A 296 16.08 1.30 2.88
N GLU A 297 15.93 0.04 3.26
CA GLU A 297 16.51 -0.52 4.49
C GLU A 297 17.84 -1.23 4.22
N LEU A 298 18.06 -1.65 2.97
CA LEU A 298 19.17 -2.48 2.56
C LEU A 298 19.85 -1.93 1.31
N VAL A 299 21.19 -1.88 1.31
CA VAL A 299 21.98 -1.51 0.14
C VAL A 299 22.89 -2.66 -0.27
N TYR A 300 22.75 -3.13 -1.49
CA TYR A 300 23.73 -3.98 -2.16
C TYR A 300 24.67 -3.10 -2.98
N VAL A 301 25.84 -2.77 -2.43
CA VAL A 301 26.83 -1.89 -3.07
C VAL A 301 27.93 -2.69 -3.75
N ASP A 302 28.25 -2.34 -4.99
CA ASP A 302 29.36 -2.92 -5.72
C ASP A 302 30.67 -2.69 -4.95
N GLN A 303 31.40 -3.78 -4.66
CA GLN A 303 32.61 -3.74 -3.82
C GLN A 303 33.67 -2.75 -4.30
N ARG A 304 33.71 -2.43 -5.63
CA ARG A 304 34.66 -1.48 -6.22
C ARG A 304 34.50 -0.05 -5.71
N ILE A 305 33.30 0.33 -5.24
CA ILE A 305 32.99 1.67 -4.73
C ILE A 305 32.54 1.66 -3.27
N ALA A 306 32.47 0.49 -2.65
CA ALA A 306 31.89 0.32 -1.32
C ALA A 306 32.55 1.20 -0.26
N ASP A 307 33.90 1.26 -0.19
CA ASP A 307 34.59 2.09 0.81
C ASP A 307 34.26 3.57 0.68
N THR A 308 34.20 4.07 -0.56
CA THR A 308 33.82 5.46 -0.83
C THR A 308 32.37 5.73 -0.48
N PHE A 309 31.46 4.82 -0.86
CA PHE A 309 30.03 4.90 -0.56
C PHE A 309 29.81 4.92 0.96
N VAL A 310 30.34 3.94 1.69
CA VAL A 310 30.19 3.79 3.15
C VAL A 310 30.72 5.02 3.89
N LYS A 311 31.93 5.48 3.52
CA LYS A 311 32.49 6.69 4.13
C LYS A 311 31.57 7.90 3.94
N ARG A 312 31.13 8.14 2.71
CA ARG A 312 30.38 9.35 2.37
C ARG A 312 28.96 9.33 2.96
N ILE A 313 28.27 8.20 2.94
CA ILE A 313 26.95 8.11 3.53
C ILE A 313 27.01 8.20 5.05
N GLY A 314 28.03 7.60 5.68
CA GLY A 314 28.26 7.74 7.12
C GLY A 314 28.57 9.17 7.53
N ASP A 315 29.40 9.90 6.76
CA ASP A 315 29.68 11.32 7.02
C ASP A 315 28.41 12.17 6.87
N ALA A 316 27.59 11.92 5.84
CA ALA A 316 26.32 12.61 5.64
C ALA A 316 25.34 12.35 6.81
N TRP A 317 25.17 11.11 7.23
CA TRP A 317 24.21 10.76 8.28
C TRP A 317 24.63 11.24 9.68
N ARG A 318 25.94 11.37 9.96
CA ARG A 318 26.43 12.01 11.20
C ARG A 318 26.07 13.49 11.29
N ALA A 319 25.92 14.16 10.16
CA ALA A 319 25.59 15.58 10.11
C ALA A 319 24.07 15.85 10.22
N LEU A 320 23.22 14.82 10.14
CA LEU A 320 21.77 14.98 10.26
C LEU A 320 21.36 15.30 11.71
N ARG A 321 20.37 16.18 11.81
CA ARG A 321 19.85 16.67 13.09
C ARG A 321 18.60 15.85 13.45
N VAL A 322 18.60 15.27 14.63
CA VAL A 322 17.50 14.46 15.17
C VAL A 322 16.82 15.23 16.29
N GLY A 323 15.50 15.35 16.26
CA GLY A 323 14.77 16.08 17.29
C GLY A 323 13.30 16.32 16.99
N ASP A 324 12.68 17.21 17.77
CA ASP A 324 11.30 17.65 17.70
C ASP A 324 11.15 19.13 17.28
N GLY A 325 12.24 19.75 16.84
CA GLY A 325 12.29 21.14 16.45
C GLY A 325 11.54 21.46 15.15
N ASP A 326 11.60 22.73 14.76
CA ASP A 326 11.11 23.19 13.46
C ASP A 326 11.80 22.42 12.31
N PHE A 327 11.09 22.19 11.20
CA PHE A 327 11.64 21.56 10.00
C PHE A 327 12.94 22.23 9.47
N ALA A 328 13.15 23.51 9.76
CA ALA A 328 14.41 24.22 9.47
C ALA A 328 15.59 23.77 10.36
N GLU A 329 15.33 23.08 11.46
CA GLU A 329 16.31 22.71 12.47
C GLU A 329 16.49 21.20 12.64
N VAL A 330 15.56 20.38 12.12
CA VAL A 330 15.50 18.93 12.30
C VAL A 330 15.33 18.22 10.96
N ASP A 331 16.06 17.12 10.78
CA ASP A 331 16.07 16.32 9.56
C ASP A 331 15.39 14.94 9.77
N VAL A 332 15.41 14.40 11.00
CA VAL A 332 14.89 13.07 11.31
C VAL A 332 14.01 13.10 12.55
N SER A 333 12.81 12.55 12.41
CA SER A 333 11.78 12.43 13.45
C SER A 333 12.02 11.24 14.39
N PRO A 334 11.26 11.12 15.52
CA PRO A 334 11.27 9.91 16.32
C PRO A 334 10.58 8.75 15.61
N LEU A 335 10.76 7.56 16.16
CA LEU A 335 9.89 6.41 15.89
C LEU A 335 8.51 6.64 16.52
N THR A 336 7.47 6.10 15.91
CA THR A 336 6.10 6.34 16.37
C THR A 336 5.74 5.51 17.60
N THR A 337 6.29 4.29 17.70
CA THR A 337 5.87 3.36 18.75
C THR A 337 7.05 2.78 19.51
N ARG A 338 6.88 2.50 20.81
CA ARG A 338 7.90 1.85 21.63
C ARG A 338 8.26 0.45 21.12
N PRO A 339 7.30 -0.44 20.78
CA PRO A 339 7.65 -1.73 20.18
C PRO A 339 8.51 -1.61 18.92
N GLN A 340 8.33 -0.52 18.14
CA GLN A 340 9.17 -0.26 16.97
C GLN A 340 10.59 0.15 17.36
N LEU A 341 10.75 0.97 18.37
CA LEU A 341 12.07 1.32 18.91
C LEU A 341 12.81 0.06 19.38
N GLU A 342 12.16 -0.78 20.15
CA GLU A 342 12.74 -2.04 20.67
C GLU A 342 13.08 -3.03 19.54
N LEU A 343 12.30 -3.05 18.46
CA LEU A 343 12.61 -3.84 17.26
C LEU A 343 13.90 -3.35 16.61
N VAL A 344 14.04 -2.04 16.41
CA VAL A 344 15.23 -1.41 15.83
C VAL A 344 16.47 -1.71 16.68
N GLU A 345 16.38 -1.55 18.00
CA GLU A 345 17.47 -1.86 18.93
C GLU A 345 17.92 -3.33 18.82
N ARG A 346 16.96 -4.28 18.78
CA ARG A 346 17.28 -5.70 18.63
C ARG A 346 17.97 -6.01 17.30
N HIS A 347 17.50 -5.43 16.18
CA HIS A 347 18.07 -5.67 14.86
C HIS A 347 19.50 -5.14 14.77
N VAL A 348 19.75 -3.94 15.31
CA VAL A 348 21.10 -3.36 15.34
C VAL A 348 22.02 -4.17 16.26
N ALA A 349 21.55 -4.60 17.43
CA ALA A 349 22.32 -5.43 18.34
C ALA A 349 22.71 -6.79 17.72
N ASP A 350 21.78 -7.49 17.06
CA ASP A 350 22.05 -8.74 16.32
C ASP A 350 23.10 -8.54 15.23
N ALA A 351 23.00 -7.44 14.46
CA ALA A 351 23.97 -7.15 13.42
C ALA A 351 25.38 -6.94 13.97
N VAL A 352 25.50 -6.17 15.06
CA VAL A 352 26.79 -5.92 15.73
C VAL A 352 27.37 -7.21 16.33
N GLU A 353 26.56 -8.03 17.00
CA GLU A 353 26.98 -9.31 17.54
C GLU A 353 27.50 -10.26 16.46
N ARG A 354 26.92 -10.19 15.25
CA ARG A 354 27.34 -10.99 14.09
C ARG A 354 28.46 -10.36 13.28
N GLY A 355 29.04 -9.24 13.73
CA GLY A 355 30.26 -8.64 13.16
C GLY A 355 30.01 -7.48 12.19
N ALA A 356 28.80 -6.93 12.09
CA ALA A 356 28.58 -5.69 11.36
C ALA A 356 29.33 -4.52 12.03
N THR A 357 29.81 -3.61 11.22
CA THR A 357 30.49 -2.39 11.70
C THR A 357 29.50 -1.24 11.77
N VAL A 358 29.34 -0.64 12.96
CA VAL A 358 28.54 0.59 13.11
C VAL A 358 29.34 1.77 12.56
N VAL A 359 28.95 2.28 11.41
CA VAL A 359 29.58 3.45 10.79
C VAL A 359 29.15 4.73 11.49
N CYS A 360 27.86 4.85 11.83
CA CYS A 360 27.32 5.93 12.65
C CYS A 360 26.02 5.46 13.35
N GLY A 361 25.56 6.20 14.36
CA GLY A 361 24.31 5.94 15.07
C GLY A 361 24.39 4.79 16.08
N GLY A 362 23.49 3.82 15.98
CA GLY A 362 23.44 2.59 16.78
C GLY A 362 22.91 2.76 18.20
N ARG A 363 22.12 3.80 18.51
CA ARG A 363 21.62 4.04 19.87
C ARG A 363 20.34 4.87 19.90
N ALA A 364 19.52 4.65 20.90
CA ALA A 364 18.43 5.56 21.26
C ALA A 364 18.95 6.90 21.79
N LEU A 365 18.14 7.95 21.65
CA LEU A 365 18.51 9.34 22.00
C LEU A 365 17.48 9.95 22.97
N GLY A 366 17.93 10.40 24.13
CA GLY A 366 17.20 11.29 25.03
C GLY A 366 15.83 10.81 25.50
N VAL A 367 14.92 11.76 25.70
CA VAL A 367 13.50 11.53 26.01
C VAL A 367 12.72 11.36 24.71
N GLY A 368 11.61 10.61 24.73
CA GLY A 368 10.86 10.30 23.53
C GLY A 368 11.32 9.00 22.86
N LEU A 369 10.90 8.78 21.63
CA LEU A 369 11.18 7.56 20.87
C LEU A 369 12.22 7.80 19.76
N PHE A 370 13.21 8.61 20.03
CA PHE A 370 14.27 8.95 19.08
C PHE A 370 15.33 7.85 18.99
N TYR A 371 15.72 7.54 17.76
CA TYR A 371 16.85 6.67 17.47
C TYR A 371 17.80 7.35 16.48
N ALA A 372 19.10 7.26 16.73
CA ALA A 372 20.11 7.88 15.87
C ALA A 372 20.09 7.24 14.47
N PRO A 373 20.09 8.02 13.38
CA PRO A 373 20.30 7.49 12.03
C PRO A 373 21.52 6.59 11.99
N THR A 374 21.32 5.33 11.60
CA THR A 374 22.31 4.26 11.78
C THR A 374 22.71 3.66 10.45
N VAL A 375 24.00 3.65 10.17
CA VAL A 375 24.59 2.95 9.03
C VAL A 375 25.41 1.78 9.54
N LEU A 376 25.10 0.59 9.04
CA LEU A 376 25.81 -0.66 9.32
C LEU A 376 26.53 -1.14 8.07
N ASP A 377 27.83 -1.38 8.15
CA ASP A 377 28.64 -1.95 7.07
C ASP A 377 29.02 -3.39 7.37
N HIS A 378 29.46 -4.11 6.35
CA HIS A 378 29.79 -5.54 6.40
C HIS A 378 28.62 -6.42 6.88
N CYS A 379 27.39 -6.02 6.56
CA CYS A 379 26.22 -6.83 6.84
C CYS A 379 26.22 -8.10 5.97
N THR A 380 25.67 -9.18 6.54
CA THR A 380 25.58 -10.49 5.88
C THR A 380 24.14 -10.97 5.86
N ASP A 381 23.84 -11.93 4.99
CA ASP A 381 22.50 -12.52 4.82
C ASP A 381 21.96 -13.19 6.10
N GLU A 382 22.81 -13.40 7.13
CA GLU A 382 22.42 -14.03 8.39
C GLU A 382 21.90 -13.04 9.44
N MET A 383 22.11 -11.74 9.24
CA MET A 383 21.73 -10.68 10.17
C MET A 383 20.24 -10.31 10.03
N LEU A 384 19.57 -9.99 11.16
CA LEU A 384 18.17 -9.60 11.16
C LEU A 384 17.87 -8.38 10.28
N VAL A 385 18.74 -7.38 10.27
CA VAL A 385 18.63 -6.19 9.40
C VAL A 385 18.64 -6.50 7.90
N VAL A 386 19.06 -7.69 7.50
CA VAL A 386 19.04 -8.15 6.10
C VAL A 386 17.88 -9.13 5.84
N LYS A 387 17.55 -9.95 6.84
CA LYS A 387 16.47 -10.97 6.72
C LYS A 387 15.08 -10.43 6.92
N ASP A 388 14.92 -9.49 7.85
CA ASP A 388 13.63 -8.99 8.31
C ASP A 388 13.53 -7.46 8.16
N GLU A 389 12.32 -6.97 7.99
CA GLU A 389 12.01 -5.54 7.93
C GLU A 389 12.33 -4.86 9.26
N THR A 390 13.18 -3.84 9.24
CA THR A 390 13.57 -3.06 10.43
C THR A 390 12.60 -1.91 10.69
N PHE A 391 12.07 -1.31 9.62
CA PHE A 391 11.08 -0.23 9.65
C PHE A 391 11.49 0.94 10.56
N GLY A 392 12.74 1.38 10.41
CA GLY A 392 13.36 2.41 11.23
C GLY A 392 14.56 3.08 10.57
N PRO A 393 15.22 4.05 11.23
CA PRO A 393 16.30 4.84 10.64
C PRO A 393 17.62 4.06 10.58
N VAL A 394 17.62 2.89 9.96
CA VAL A 394 18.75 1.96 9.85
C VAL A 394 18.98 1.57 8.41
N LEU A 395 20.20 1.70 7.94
CA LEU A 395 20.66 1.28 6.63
C LEU A 395 21.69 0.16 6.77
N ALA A 396 21.33 -1.04 6.32
CA ALA A 396 22.24 -2.17 6.25
C ALA A 396 22.97 -2.18 4.88
N ILE A 397 24.31 -2.26 4.91
CA ILE A 397 25.13 -2.28 3.69
C ILE A 397 25.77 -3.66 3.55
N VAL A 398 25.47 -4.31 2.42
CA VAL A 398 26.05 -5.57 1.99
C VAL A 398 26.90 -5.31 0.76
N ARG A 399 28.17 -5.69 0.79
CA ARG A 399 29.10 -5.56 -0.32
C ARG A 399 28.94 -6.73 -1.27
N VAL A 400 28.78 -6.45 -2.58
CA VAL A 400 28.48 -7.47 -3.60
C VAL A 400 29.46 -7.44 -4.77
N ASP A 401 29.59 -8.57 -5.45
CA ASP A 401 30.36 -8.68 -6.68
C ASP A 401 29.47 -8.35 -7.91
N GLY A 402 29.09 -7.08 -8.00
CA GLY A 402 28.32 -6.53 -9.08
C GLY A 402 26.84 -6.93 -9.09
N ALA A 403 26.15 -6.59 -10.21
CA ALA A 403 24.71 -6.70 -10.34
C ALA A 403 24.16 -8.14 -10.21
N ALA A 404 24.92 -9.14 -10.68
CA ALA A 404 24.43 -10.53 -10.70
C ALA A 404 24.33 -11.10 -9.28
N ASP A 405 25.30 -10.79 -8.41
CA ASP A 405 25.27 -11.18 -7.00
C ASP A 405 24.15 -10.45 -6.26
N ALA A 406 24.01 -9.13 -6.48
CA ALA A 406 22.91 -8.35 -5.90
C ALA A 406 21.54 -8.94 -6.25
N ILE A 407 21.26 -9.19 -7.52
CA ILE A 407 19.98 -9.75 -8.00
C ILE A 407 19.70 -11.13 -7.36
N LYS A 408 20.74 -11.98 -7.28
CA LYS A 408 20.59 -13.29 -6.63
C LYS A 408 20.13 -13.15 -5.18
N ARG A 409 20.68 -12.20 -4.42
CA ARG A 409 20.32 -11.94 -3.01
C ARG A 409 18.92 -11.36 -2.90
N VAL A 410 18.57 -10.37 -3.72
CA VAL A 410 17.22 -9.80 -3.77
C VAL A 410 16.16 -10.88 -4.00
N ASN A 411 16.39 -11.75 -4.99
CA ASN A 411 15.45 -12.82 -5.33
C ASN A 411 15.40 -13.95 -4.28
N ALA A 412 16.39 -14.05 -3.40
CA ALA A 412 16.40 -14.99 -2.28
C ALA A 412 15.68 -14.47 -1.03
N SER A 413 15.35 -13.16 -0.96
CA SER A 413 14.62 -12.57 0.15
C SER A 413 13.22 -13.17 0.29
N ARG A 414 12.72 -13.26 1.51
CA ARG A 414 11.31 -13.59 1.77
C ARG A 414 10.34 -12.48 1.34
N TYR A 415 10.82 -11.26 1.20
CA TYR A 415 10.07 -10.09 0.76
C TYR A 415 10.24 -9.82 -0.74
N GLY A 416 9.41 -8.96 -1.28
CA GLY A 416 9.49 -8.54 -2.67
C GLY A 416 8.49 -7.45 -2.99
N LEU A 417 8.47 -6.37 -2.18
CA LEU A 417 7.67 -5.19 -2.48
C LEU A 417 8.35 -4.38 -3.58
N GLY A 418 9.53 -3.85 -3.33
CA GLY A 418 10.25 -3.04 -4.27
C GLY A 418 11.76 -3.31 -4.29
N ALA A 419 12.42 -2.70 -5.27
CA ALA A 419 13.87 -2.59 -5.36
C ALA A 419 14.24 -1.37 -6.21
N SER A 420 15.43 -0.81 -6.01
CA SER A 420 15.95 0.22 -6.91
C SER A 420 17.33 -0.15 -7.47
N ILE A 421 17.62 0.36 -8.68
CA ILE A 421 18.90 0.18 -9.36
C ILE A 421 19.50 1.56 -9.64
N TRP A 422 20.71 1.80 -9.13
CA TRP A 422 21.43 3.05 -9.26
C TRP A 422 22.62 2.89 -10.19
N THR A 423 22.58 3.53 -11.37
CA THR A 423 23.57 3.41 -12.45
C THR A 423 23.41 4.54 -13.47
N LYS A 424 24.47 4.89 -14.19
CA LYS A 424 24.38 5.80 -15.35
C LYS A 424 23.86 5.11 -16.60
N ASP A 425 23.98 3.79 -16.70
CA ASP A 425 23.48 2.99 -17.83
C ASP A 425 22.04 2.53 -17.58
N THR A 426 21.07 3.41 -17.88
CA THR A 426 19.65 3.12 -17.70
C THR A 426 19.14 1.98 -18.58
N ALA A 427 19.70 1.80 -19.78
CA ALA A 427 19.33 0.68 -20.66
C ALA A 427 19.80 -0.68 -20.09
N ARG A 428 20.93 -0.69 -19.40
CA ARG A 428 21.36 -1.85 -18.62
C ARG A 428 20.44 -2.07 -17.42
N ALA A 429 20.05 -1.00 -16.74
CA ALA A 429 19.15 -1.10 -15.59
C ALA A 429 17.79 -1.71 -15.97
N GLU A 430 17.19 -1.34 -17.11
CA GLU A 430 15.95 -1.96 -17.61
C GLU A 430 16.09 -3.48 -17.77
N ARG A 431 17.17 -3.96 -18.39
CA ARG A 431 17.44 -5.41 -18.54
C ARG A 431 17.69 -6.11 -17.20
N LEU A 432 18.26 -5.42 -16.22
CA LEU A 432 18.46 -5.96 -14.88
C LEU A 432 17.14 -6.01 -14.10
N ALA A 433 16.28 -5.01 -14.29
CA ALA A 433 14.95 -4.96 -13.67
C ALA A 433 14.08 -6.17 -14.06
N GLU A 434 14.14 -6.64 -15.31
CA GLU A 434 13.44 -7.84 -15.77
C GLU A 434 13.84 -9.13 -15.02
N ARG A 435 14.98 -9.11 -14.33
CA ARG A 435 15.51 -10.26 -13.57
C ARG A 435 15.18 -10.20 -12.08
N LEU A 436 14.62 -9.10 -11.62
CA LEU A 436 14.21 -8.92 -10.22
C LEU A 436 12.81 -9.47 -10.01
N ASP A 437 12.65 -10.36 -9.06
CA ASP A 437 11.36 -10.91 -8.64
C ASP A 437 10.77 -10.06 -7.50
N VAL A 438 10.36 -8.85 -7.85
CA VAL A 438 9.72 -7.88 -6.95
C VAL A 438 8.55 -7.20 -7.66
N GLY A 439 7.64 -6.60 -6.91
CA GLY A 439 6.47 -5.93 -7.49
C GLY A 439 6.78 -4.59 -8.15
N VAL A 440 7.80 -3.88 -7.66
CA VAL A 440 8.16 -2.52 -8.10
C VAL A 440 9.66 -2.41 -8.32
N VAL A 441 10.07 -1.80 -9.43
CA VAL A 441 11.48 -1.46 -9.67
C VAL A 441 11.60 -0.01 -10.11
N ASP A 442 12.38 0.77 -9.38
CA ASP A 442 12.73 2.15 -9.74
C ASP A 442 14.20 2.23 -10.21
N VAL A 443 14.49 3.05 -11.21
CA VAL A 443 15.86 3.31 -11.68
C VAL A 443 16.26 4.73 -11.32
N ASN A 444 17.39 4.88 -10.59
CA ASN A 444 17.90 6.16 -10.08
C ASN A 444 16.88 6.96 -9.26
N ASN A 445 15.95 6.26 -8.64
CA ASN A 445 14.99 6.72 -7.64
C ASN A 445 14.56 5.51 -6.79
N HIS A 446 13.66 5.71 -5.83
CA HIS A 446 13.10 4.61 -5.04
C HIS A 446 11.67 4.93 -4.65
N ALA A 447 10.79 3.93 -4.57
CA ALA A 447 9.39 4.01 -4.13
C ALA A 447 8.51 5.12 -4.76
N MET A 448 9.01 5.87 -5.76
CA MET A 448 8.26 6.94 -6.43
C MET A 448 7.01 6.42 -7.15
N THR A 449 7.04 5.19 -7.64
CA THR A 449 5.89 4.49 -8.24
C THR A 449 4.68 4.44 -7.30
N GLY A 450 4.90 4.40 -5.99
CA GLY A 450 3.83 4.45 -4.98
C GLY A 450 2.98 5.72 -4.99
N ALA A 451 3.54 6.83 -5.48
CA ALA A 451 2.82 8.10 -5.61
C ALA A 451 2.03 8.23 -6.93
N ILE A 452 2.15 7.27 -7.86
CA ILE A 452 1.56 7.34 -9.20
C ILE A 452 0.31 6.45 -9.27
N PRO A 453 -0.92 7.01 -9.28
CA PRO A 453 -2.16 6.22 -9.32
C PRO A 453 -2.32 5.31 -10.54
N ASP A 454 -1.62 5.56 -11.62
CA ASP A 454 -1.66 4.74 -12.85
C ASP A 454 -0.75 3.49 -12.79
N LEU A 455 0.24 3.46 -11.89
CA LEU A 455 1.17 2.35 -11.73
C LEU A 455 0.76 1.44 -10.56
N PRO A 456 0.71 0.11 -10.75
CA PRO A 456 0.40 -0.79 -9.65
C PRO A 456 1.50 -0.75 -8.60
N TRP A 457 1.09 -0.69 -7.34
CA TRP A 457 1.92 -0.93 -6.18
C TRP A 457 1.53 -2.29 -5.62
N SER A 458 2.41 -3.24 -5.71
CA SER A 458 2.14 -4.63 -5.31
C SER A 458 3.45 -5.31 -4.93
N GLY A 459 3.36 -6.47 -4.33
CA GLY A 459 4.51 -7.27 -3.95
C GLY A 459 4.37 -8.73 -4.33
N VAL A 460 5.40 -9.50 -3.99
CA VAL A 460 5.43 -10.96 -4.13
C VAL A 460 5.83 -11.59 -2.80
N ARG A 461 5.69 -12.90 -2.67
CA ARG A 461 6.07 -13.69 -1.48
C ARG A 461 5.38 -13.18 -0.19
N ASP A 462 6.14 -12.96 0.88
CA ASP A 462 5.60 -12.52 2.18
C ASP A 462 5.08 -11.07 2.18
N THR A 463 5.41 -10.26 1.17
CA THR A 463 4.83 -8.93 0.97
C THR A 463 3.35 -8.98 0.61
N GLY A 464 2.85 -10.13 0.19
CA GLY A 464 1.44 -10.36 -0.09
C GLY A 464 1.09 -10.22 -1.57
N PHE A 465 -0.23 -10.28 -1.84
CA PHE A 465 -0.79 -10.29 -3.19
C PHE A 465 -1.75 -9.12 -3.41
N GLY A 466 -1.73 -8.13 -2.51
CA GLY A 466 -2.50 -6.90 -2.65
C GLY A 466 -2.00 -6.08 -3.84
N ILE A 467 -2.90 -5.36 -4.45
CA ILE A 467 -2.56 -4.35 -5.46
C ILE A 467 -3.19 -3.04 -5.02
N ALA A 468 -2.35 -2.06 -4.70
CA ALA A 468 -2.78 -0.67 -4.63
C ALA A 468 -2.46 0.03 -5.95
N ASN A 469 -3.09 1.16 -6.18
CA ASN A 469 -2.99 1.93 -7.40
C ASN A 469 -3.42 1.14 -8.67
N SER A 470 -3.42 1.80 -9.81
CA SER A 470 -3.82 1.34 -11.14
C SER A 470 -5.25 0.81 -11.25
N GLU A 471 -5.70 0.58 -12.48
CA GLU A 471 -7.01 -0.03 -12.74
C GLU A 471 -7.11 -1.47 -12.21
N LEU A 472 -5.97 -2.15 -11.98
CA LEU A 472 -5.93 -3.52 -11.48
C LEU A 472 -6.49 -3.62 -10.04
N SER A 473 -6.25 -2.61 -9.21
CA SER A 473 -6.77 -2.58 -7.84
C SER A 473 -8.29 -2.43 -7.76
N LEU A 474 -8.93 -1.92 -8.82
CA LEU A 474 -10.38 -1.71 -8.86
C LEU A 474 -11.17 -3.01 -8.74
N THR A 475 -10.58 -4.16 -9.03
CA THR A 475 -11.21 -5.48 -8.85
C THR A 475 -11.49 -5.81 -7.39
N THR A 476 -10.78 -5.19 -6.44
CA THR A 476 -11.08 -5.28 -5.01
C THR A 476 -12.38 -4.52 -4.68
N PHE A 477 -12.58 -3.34 -5.21
CA PHE A 477 -13.70 -2.45 -4.91
C PHE A 477 -14.94 -2.73 -5.76
N CYS A 478 -14.76 -3.35 -6.93
CA CYS A 478 -15.79 -3.55 -7.92
C CYS A 478 -15.88 -5.00 -8.36
N ARG A 479 -17.05 -5.40 -8.85
CA ARG A 479 -17.24 -6.62 -9.61
C ARG A 479 -17.50 -6.28 -11.09
N PRO A 480 -16.92 -7.03 -12.04
CA PRO A 480 -17.19 -6.82 -13.45
C PRO A 480 -18.60 -7.30 -13.78
N LYS A 481 -19.31 -6.52 -14.62
CA LYS A 481 -20.60 -6.87 -15.21
C LYS A 481 -20.49 -6.72 -16.71
N SER A 482 -20.60 -7.84 -17.42
CA SER A 482 -20.61 -7.83 -18.88
C SER A 482 -22.01 -7.53 -19.40
N LEU A 483 -22.10 -6.67 -20.40
CA LEU A 483 -23.32 -6.38 -21.14
C LEU A 483 -23.06 -6.59 -22.63
N LEU A 484 -23.86 -7.47 -23.24
CA LEU A 484 -23.94 -7.64 -24.68
C LEU A 484 -25.29 -7.14 -25.13
N ILE A 485 -25.33 -6.27 -26.14
CA ILE A 485 -26.52 -5.79 -26.80
C ILE A 485 -26.48 -6.34 -28.22
N ASP A 486 -27.49 -7.13 -28.57
CA ASP A 486 -27.70 -7.66 -29.92
C ASP A 486 -28.77 -6.81 -30.61
N GLU A 487 -28.40 -6.13 -31.69
CA GLU A 487 -29.28 -5.28 -32.49
C GLU A 487 -29.79 -6.03 -33.74
N ASN A 488 -29.58 -7.35 -33.82
CA ASN A 488 -30.12 -8.16 -34.89
C ASN A 488 -31.65 -8.37 -34.71
N ALA A 489 -32.40 -8.06 -35.75
CA ALA A 489 -33.85 -8.36 -35.80
C ALA A 489 -34.13 -9.82 -36.19
N GLN A 490 -33.13 -10.57 -36.60
CA GLN A 490 -33.26 -11.94 -37.07
C GLN A 490 -32.66 -12.92 -36.07
N PRO A 491 -33.18 -14.14 -35.95
CA PRO A 491 -32.60 -15.19 -35.15
C PRO A 491 -31.15 -15.50 -35.59
N GLU A 492 -30.34 -15.99 -34.69
CA GLU A 492 -29.01 -16.47 -35.06
C GLU A 492 -29.09 -17.82 -35.78
N PRO A 493 -28.28 -18.03 -36.85
CA PRO A 493 -28.37 -19.25 -37.65
C PRO A 493 -28.05 -20.55 -36.92
N PHE A 494 -27.37 -20.46 -35.77
CA PHE A 494 -27.03 -21.59 -34.91
C PHE A 494 -28.04 -21.85 -33.79
N TRP A 495 -29.16 -21.08 -33.70
CA TRP A 495 -30.21 -21.33 -32.71
C TRP A 495 -31.05 -22.55 -33.08
N MET A 496 -31.74 -23.14 -32.12
CA MET A 496 -32.68 -24.25 -32.32
C MET A 496 -33.86 -23.85 -33.22
N PRO A 497 -34.49 -24.82 -33.92
CA PRO A 497 -34.19 -26.24 -33.92
C PRO A 497 -32.97 -26.60 -34.78
N PHE A 498 -32.21 -27.60 -34.37
CA PHE A 498 -31.07 -28.09 -35.12
C PHE A 498 -31.50 -29.02 -36.27
N ASP A 499 -30.72 -29.05 -37.36
CA ASP A 499 -30.80 -30.00 -38.45
C ASP A 499 -29.42 -30.17 -39.12
N ALA A 500 -29.37 -31.01 -40.16
CA ALA A 500 -28.12 -31.25 -40.90
C ALA A 500 -27.46 -29.95 -41.42
N SER A 501 -28.26 -28.93 -41.75
CA SER A 501 -27.71 -27.63 -42.20
C SER A 501 -27.04 -26.84 -41.08
N THR A 502 -27.45 -27.07 -39.82
CA THR A 502 -26.78 -26.49 -38.64
C THR A 502 -25.37 -27.07 -38.46
N TYR A 503 -25.28 -28.41 -38.58
CA TYR A 503 -23.98 -29.10 -38.48
C TYR A 503 -23.07 -28.67 -39.64
N GLU A 504 -23.55 -28.68 -40.86
CA GLU A 504 -22.79 -28.30 -42.04
C GLU A 504 -22.28 -26.84 -41.98
N LEU A 505 -23.10 -25.92 -41.45
CA LEU A 505 -22.70 -24.53 -41.20
C LEU A 505 -21.54 -24.47 -40.23
N GLY A 506 -21.63 -25.19 -39.09
CA GLY A 506 -20.56 -25.24 -38.08
C GLY A 506 -19.27 -25.87 -38.63
N ASP A 507 -19.37 -26.94 -39.40
CA ASP A 507 -18.24 -27.64 -39.99
C ASP A 507 -17.47 -26.76 -41.02
N ILE A 508 -18.20 -26.01 -41.87
CA ILE A 508 -17.57 -25.04 -42.78
C ILE A 508 -16.92 -23.88 -42.04
N LEU A 509 -17.53 -23.40 -40.98
CA LEU A 509 -16.91 -22.36 -40.14
C LEU A 509 -15.66 -22.86 -39.44
N ALA A 510 -15.64 -24.12 -38.98
CA ALA A 510 -14.45 -24.75 -38.40
C ALA A 510 -13.34 -24.89 -39.44
N ASP A 511 -13.67 -25.35 -40.68
CA ASP A 511 -12.71 -25.39 -41.77
C ASP A 511 -12.07 -24.01 -42.05
N ALA A 512 -12.90 -22.96 -42.03
CA ALA A 512 -12.45 -21.59 -42.27
C ALA A 512 -11.44 -21.11 -41.19
N GLN A 513 -11.56 -21.56 -39.94
CA GLN A 513 -10.59 -21.23 -38.88
C GLN A 513 -9.17 -21.78 -39.13
N ILE A 514 -9.08 -22.86 -39.87
CA ILE A 514 -7.80 -23.49 -40.27
C ILE A 514 -7.44 -23.20 -41.73
N ALA A 515 -7.97 -22.11 -42.27
CA ALA A 515 -7.75 -21.64 -43.64
C ALA A 515 -8.20 -22.63 -44.76
N ARG A 516 -9.09 -23.60 -44.45
CA ARG A 516 -9.73 -24.50 -45.43
C ARG A 516 -11.02 -23.86 -45.95
N ILE A 517 -10.92 -22.97 -46.92
CA ILE A 517 -12.06 -22.16 -47.40
C ILE A 517 -12.81 -22.76 -48.63
N GLY A 518 -12.43 -23.94 -49.10
CA GLY A 518 -12.99 -24.55 -50.32
C GLY A 518 -14.53 -24.71 -50.33
N ARG A 519 -15.18 -24.82 -49.15
CA ARG A 519 -16.62 -24.92 -49.00
C ARG A 519 -17.31 -23.62 -48.60
N ALA A 520 -16.56 -22.52 -48.43
CA ALA A 520 -17.09 -21.24 -47.87
C ALA A 520 -18.18 -20.62 -48.77
N TRP A 521 -18.21 -20.93 -50.09
CA TRP A 521 -19.25 -20.48 -51.00
C TRP A 521 -20.66 -20.98 -50.63
N ARG A 522 -20.77 -22.05 -49.82
CA ARG A 522 -22.05 -22.59 -49.32
C ARG A 522 -22.65 -21.81 -48.15
N LEU A 523 -21.84 -20.99 -47.45
CA LEU A 523 -22.29 -20.24 -46.26
C LEU A 523 -23.54 -19.40 -46.48
N PRO A 524 -23.68 -18.58 -47.56
CA PRO A 524 -24.89 -17.81 -47.78
C PRO A 524 -26.16 -18.67 -47.93
N ILE A 525 -26.02 -19.81 -48.61
CA ILE A 525 -27.15 -20.75 -48.85
C ILE A 525 -27.57 -21.40 -47.51
N LEU A 526 -26.60 -21.85 -46.71
CA LEU A 526 -26.86 -22.47 -45.41
C LEU A 526 -27.45 -21.48 -44.43
N LEU A 527 -26.96 -20.25 -44.39
CA LEU A 527 -27.51 -19.18 -43.57
C LEU A 527 -28.99 -18.91 -43.93
N GLN A 528 -29.31 -18.78 -45.24
CA GLN A 528 -30.69 -18.59 -45.68
C GLN A 528 -31.59 -19.77 -45.31
N LYS A 529 -31.11 -21.01 -45.49
CA LYS A 529 -31.83 -22.24 -45.12
C LYS A 529 -32.10 -22.30 -43.63
N ARG A 530 -31.12 -21.99 -42.81
CA ARG A 530 -31.25 -21.95 -41.35
C ARG A 530 -32.27 -20.90 -40.91
N MET A 531 -32.20 -19.69 -41.46
CA MET A 531 -33.16 -18.62 -41.16
C MET A 531 -34.60 -19.00 -41.48
N LYS A 532 -34.83 -19.61 -42.64
CA LYS A 532 -36.15 -20.12 -43.01
C LYS A 532 -36.64 -21.19 -42.05
N ARG A 533 -35.80 -22.15 -41.68
CA ARG A 533 -36.14 -23.24 -40.76
C ARG A 533 -36.57 -22.72 -39.39
N ILE A 534 -35.78 -21.80 -38.79
CA ILE A 534 -36.08 -21.23 -37.48
C ILE A 534 -37.41 -20.45 -37.52
N LYS A 535 -37.59 -19.57 -38.52
CA LYS A 535 -38.83 -18.82 -38.68
C LYS A 535 -40.07 -19.72 -38.87
N SER A 536 -39.96 -20.76 -39.67
CA SER A 536 -41.06 -21.71 -39.90
C SER A 536 -41.42 -22.51 -38.63
N PHE A 537 -40.46 -22.77 -37.77
CA PHE A 537 -40.69 -23.50 -36.53
C PHE A 537 -41.42 -22.66 -35.46
N PHE A 538 -41.02 -21.41 -35.28
CA PHE A 538 -41.58 -20.51 -34.27
C PHE A 538 -42.74 -19.65 -34.79
N GLY A 539 -42.94 -19.57 -36.07
CA GLY A 539 -44.05 -18.82 -36.71
C GLY A 539 -45.37 -19.62 -36.88
N ARG A 540 -45.48 -20.79 -36.19
CA ARG A 540 -46.69 -21.64 -36.22
C ARG A 540 -47.65 -21.27 -35.11
#